data_9d4cf0cca0dd085117380482ffe137f7
#
_entry.id   9d4cf0cca0dd085117380482ffe137f7
#
_cell.length_a   1.000
_cell.length_b   1.000
_cell.length_c   1.000
_cell.angle_alpha   90.00
_cell.angle_beta   90.00
_cell.angle_gamma   90.00
#
_symmetry.space_group_name_H-M   'P 1'
#
loop_
_entity.id
_entity.type
_entity.pdbx_description
1 polymer ?
#
loop_
_entity_poly.entity_id
_entity_poly.type
_entity_poly.pdbx_seq_one_letter_code
_entity_poly.pdbx_strand_id
1 'polypeptide(L)'
;MEPRRLSHELREGESDDLTRRRWIVGLSVLGSAIGGIVGLYQTGVVRRLPDPPSDLFDSSRVDASDYAYSRLQTPDGLLMIGTYAVTAALAGAGGKDRARDQPWLPIALAAKTVYDSFVALKLAQEEWRENEALCAYCQVATLASLVSAALAIPVAAEAVDNLLAERAGKSWAAVTQDRVERPLPTA
;
A
#
# COMPACT_ATOMS: atom_id res chain seq x y z
N MET A 1 -15.89 -4.57 -16.51
CA MET A 1 -14.77 -5.13 -17.32
C MET A 1 -14.95 -6.64 -17.38
N GLU A 2 -14.73 -7.26 -18.53
CA GLU A 2 -14.82 -8.71 -18.67
C GLU A 2 -13.60 -9.40 -17.99
N PRO A 3 -13.79 -10.49 -17.20
CA PRO A 3 -12.70 -11.13 -16.46
C PRO A 3 -11.52 -11.59 -17.32
N ARG A 4 -11.78 -12.09 -18.52
CA ARG A 4 -10.75 -12.54 -19.47
C ARG A 4 -9.85 -11.37 -19.90
N ARG A 5 -10.45 -10.21 -20.21
CA ARG A 5 -9.72 -9.00 -20.60
C ARG A 5 -8.84 -8.50 -19.46
N LEU A 6 -9.38 -8.47 -18.22
CA LEU A 6 -8.62 -8.08 -17.04
C LEU A 6 -7.41 -9.00 -16.83
N SER A 7 -7.61 -10.32 -16.92
CA SER A 7 -6.53 -11.30 -16.80
C SER A 7 -5.41 -11.08 -17.83
N HIS A 8 -5.76 -10.84 -19.09
CA HIS A 8 -4.80 -10.56 -20.15
C HIS A 8 -4.05 -9.25 -19.88
N GLU A 9 -4.76 -8.16 -19.56
CA GLU A 9 -4.14 -6.87 -19.26
C GLU A 9 -3.16 -6.94 -18.08
N LEU A 10 -3.53 -7.61 -16.98
CA LEU A 10 -2.67 -7.72 -15.81
C LEU A 10 -1.42 -8.56 -16.04
N ARG A 11 -1.53 -9.62 -16.86
CA ARG A 11 -0.42 -10.55 -17.09
C ARG A 11 0.50 -10.12 -18.22
N GLU A 12 -0.03 -9.57 -19.29
CA GLU A 12 0.65 -9.33 -20.55
C GLU A 12 0.71 -7.86 -20.94
N GLY A 13 -0.09 -7.01 -20.29
CA GLY A 13 -0.09 -5.57 -20.56
C GLY A 13 1.25 -4.91 -20.19
N GLU A 14 1.65 -3.95 -21.03
CA GLU A 14 2.86 -3.15 -20.83
C GLU A 14 2.46 -1.71 -20.54
N SER A 15 2.69 -1.25 -19.32
CA SER A 15 2.60 0.15 -18.92
C SER A 15 3.39 0.36 -17.62
N ASP A 16 3.79 1.59 -17.36
CA ASP A 16 4.49 1.96 -16.13
C ASP A 16 3.63 1.69 -14.89
N ASP A 17 2.31 1.95 -14.95
CA ASP A 17 1.38 1.62 -13.87
C ASP A 17 1.37 0.11 -13.59
N LEU A 18 1.19 -0.71 -14.62
CA LEU A 18 1.18 -2.17 -14.44
C LEU A 18 2.50 -2.69 -13.88
N THR A 19 3.63 -2.14 -14.31
CA THR A 19 4.95 -2.51 -13.80
C THR A 19 5.09 -2.16 -12.32
N ARG A 20 4.71 -0.93 -11.92
CA ARG A 20 4.70 -0.52 -10.51
C ARG A 20 3.79 -1.41 -9.65
N ARG A 21 2.59 -1.72 -10.14
CA ARG A 21 1.61 -2.61 -9.47
C ARG A 21 2.16 -4.01 -9.25
N ARG A 22 2.82 -4.60 -10.24
CA ARG A 22 3.47 -5.92 -10.12
C ARG A 22 4.54 -5.91 -9.04
N TRP A 23 5.34 -4.85 -8.94
CA TRP A 23 6.30 -4.68 -7.86
C TRP A 23 5.62 -4.57 -6.50
N ILE A 24 4.56 -3.75 -6.38
CA ILE A 24 3.82 -3.61 -5.12
C ILE A 24 3.20 -4.95 -4.70
N VAL A 25 2.64 -5.72 -5.63
CA VAL A 25 2.11 -7.06 -5.33
C VAL A 25 3.23 -7.99 -4.86
N GLY A 26 4.38 -8.00 -5.55
CA GLY A 26 5.55 -8.81 -5.16
C GLY A 26 6.06 -8.46 -3.76
N LEU A 27 6.20 -7.16 -3.45
CA LEU A 27 6.59 -6.67 -2.13
C LEU A 27 5.54 -7.02 -1.06
N SER A 28 4.26 -7.00 -1.40
CA SER A 28 3.19 -7.39 -0.48
C SER A 28 3.20 -8.90 -0.18
N VAL A 29 3.50 -9.73 -1.18
CA VAL A 29 3.69 -11.18 -0.96
C VAL A 29 4.90 -11.42 -0.06
N LEU A 30 6.01 -10.73 -0.29
CA LEU A 30 7.20 -10.80 0.57
C LEU A 30 6.86 -10.38 2.00
N GLY A 31 6.20 -9.24 2.21
CA GLY A 31 5.80 -8.76 3.53
C GLY A 31 4.84 -9.73 4.24
N SER A 32 3.89 -10.33 3.51
CA SER A 32 3.01 -11.37 4.06
C SER A 32 3.78 -12.62 4.48
N ALA A 33 4.77 -13.05 3.70
CA ALA A 33 5.62 -14.20 4.04
C ALA A 33 6.46 -13.92 5.30
N ILE A 34 7.01 -12.72 5.42
CA ILE A 34 7.72 -12.25 6.62
C ILE A 34 6.78 -12.27 7.82
N GLY A 35 5.58 -11.68 7.70
CA GLY A 35 4.56 -11.72 8.74
C GLY A 35 4.19 -13.15 9.15
N GLY A 36 4.15 -14.07 8.19
CA GLY A 36 3.95 -15.50 8.46
C GLY A 36 5.07 -16.10 9.30
N ILE A 37 6.33 -15.84 8.96
CA ILE A 37 7.51 -16.33 9.71
C ILE A 37 7.49 -15.79 11.15
N VAL A 38 7.30 -14.47 11.31
CA VAL A 38 7.21 -13.82 12.63
C VAL A 38 6.01 -14.36 13.42
N GLY A 39 4.83 -14.48 12.81
CA GLY A 39 3.63 -15.03 13.44
C GLY A 39 3.78 -16.48 13.88
N LEU A 40 4.51 -17.33 13.13
CA LEU A 40 4.84 -18.70 13.54
C LEU A 40 5.77 -18.70 14.77
N TYR A 41 6.68 -17.75 14.88
CA TYR A 41 7.49 -17.58 16.08
C TYR A 41 6.64 -17.10 17.26
N GLN A 42 5.86 -16.08 17.08
CA GLN A 42 4.99 -15.48 18.11
C GLN A 42 3.91 -16.45 18.64
N THR A 43 3.50 -17.42 17.83
CA THR A 43 2.55 -18.49 18.22
C THR A 43 3.24 -19.75 18.74
N GLY A 44 4.58 -19.77 18.82
CA GLY A 44 5.36 -20.88 19.40
C GLY A 44 5.58 -22.08 18.47
N VAL A 45 5.21 -21.97 17.19
CA VAL A 45 5.49 -23.01 16.18
C VAL A 45 6.97 -23.05 15.85
N VAL A 46 7.59 -21.88 15.72
CA VAL A 46 9.04 -21.71 15.56
C VAL A 46 9.61 -21.20 16.89
N ARG A 47 10.72 -21.77 17.35
CA ARG A 47 11.31 -21.47 18.66
C ARG A 47 12.30 -20.32 18.65
N ARG A 48 12.84 -19.97 17.50
CA ARG A 48 13.84 -18.91 17.33
C ARG A 48 13.80 -18.36 15.91
N LEU A 49 14.00 -17.05 15.78
CA LEU A 49 14.22 -16.37 14.51
C LEU A 49 15.74 -16.22 14.28
N PRO A 50 16.29 -16.76 13.19
CA PRO A 50 17.68 -16.51 12.81
C PRO A 50 17.88 -15.04 12.42
N ASP A 51 18.94 -14.42 12.96
CA ASP A 51 19.33 -13.05 12.65
C ASP A 51 20.66 -13.02 11.87
N PRO A 52 20.90 -11.93 11.09
CA PRO A 52 22.22 -11.64 10.56
C PRO A 52 23.24 -11.50 11.71
N PRO A 53 24.55 -11.81 11.49
CA PRO A 53 25.57 -11.67 12.50
C PRO A 53 25.91 -10.20 12.78
N SER A 54 25.08 -9.54 13.60
CA SER A 54 25.18 -8.12 13.97
C SER A 54 24.52 -7.89 15.31
N ASP A 55 25.13 -7.12 16.18
CA ASP A 55 24.59 -6.72 17.49
C ASP A 55 23.34 -5.82 17.38
N LEU A 56 23.03 -5.33 16.17
CA LEU A 56 21.86 -4.50 15.90
C LEU A 56 20.56 -5.31 15.91
N PHE A 57 20.61 -6.60 15.60
CA PHE A 57 19.43 -7.45 15.41
C PHE A 57 19.30 -8.50 16.51
N ASP A 58 18.12 -8.55 17.12
CA ASP A 58 17.66 -9.63 18.00
C ASP A 58 16.15 -9.81 17.78
N SER A 59 15.79 -10.36 16.62
CA SER A 59 14.41 -10.55 16.21
C SER A 59 13.62 -11.37 17.23
N SER A 60 14.25 -12.38 17.82
CA SER A 60 13.58 -13.23 18.83
C SER A 60 13.21 -12.46 20.08
N ARG A 61 14.05 -11.52 20.55
CA ARG A 61 13.77 -10.68 21.70
C ARG A 61 12.69 -9.64 21.39
N VAL A 62 12.81 -8.95 20.26
CA VAL A 62 11.88 -7.92 19.81
C VAL A 62 10.48 -8.52 19.63
N ASP A 63 10.34 -9.61 18.87
CA ASP A 63 9.05 -10.21 18.55
C ASP A 63 8.44 -11.03 19.72
N ALA A 64 9.16 -11.23 20.82
CA ALA A 64 8.63 -11.78 22.07
C ALA A 64 8.26 -10.71 23.10
N SER A 65 8.54 -9.44 22.85
CA SER A 65 8.24 -8.34 23.78
C SER A 65 6.75 -8.03 23.87
N ASP A 66 6.30 -7.42 24.97
CA ASP A 66 4.90 -7.04 25.19
C ASP A 66 4.36 -6.13 24.07
N TYR A 67 5.22 -5.32 23.51
CA TYR A 67 4.95 -4.47 22.36
C TYR A 67 4.38 -5.24 21.14
N ALA A 68 4.95 -6.41 20.82
CA ALA A 68 4.56 -7.21 19.65
C ALA A 68 3.14 -7.82 19.76
N TYR A 69 2.55 -7.83 20.96
CA TYR A 69 1.19 -8.33 21.23
C TYR A 69 0.21 -7.22 21.65
N SER A 70 0.67 -5.99 21.78
CA SER A 70 -0.15 -4.89 22.33
C SER A 70 -1.32 -4.50 21.42
N ARG A 71 -1.24 -4.75 20.11
CA ARG A 71 -2.28 -4.39 19.14
C ARG A 71 -3.34 -5.47 19.07
N LEU A 72 -4.56 -5.10 19.43
CA LEU A 72 -5.72 -6.01 19.42
C LEU A 72 -5.49 -7.31 20.21
N GLN A 73 -4.52 -7.35 21.13
CA GLN A 73 -4.09 -8.57 21.83
C GLN A 73 -3.77 -9.71 20.86
N THR A 74 -3.17 -9.39 19.73
CA THR A 74 -2.89 -10.30 18.62
C THR A 74 -1.43 -10.18 18.23
N PRO A 75 -0.73 -11.28 17.93
CA PRO A 75 0.61 -11.25 17.37
C PRO A 75 0.67 -10.34 16.14
N ASP A 76 1.58 -9.37 16.13
CA ASP A 76 1.65 -8.38 15.07
C ASP A 76 2.09 -8.97 13.72
N GLY A 77 2.83 -10.07 13.71
CA GLY A 77 3.13 -10.83 12.50
C GLY A 77 1.88 -11.31 11.77
N LEU A 78 0.83 -11.71 12.50
CA LEU A 78 -0.45 -12.10 11.88
C LEU A 78 -1.20 -10.88 11.33
N LEU A 79 -1.15 -9.73 12.03
CA LEU A 79 -1.72 -8.48 11.53
C LEU A 79 -0.99 -7.99 10.28
N MET A 80 0.32 -8.21 10.20
CA MET A 80 1.14 -7.89 9.03
C MET A 80 0.66 -8.64 7.78
N ILE A 81 0.31 -9.92 7.87
CA ILE A 81 -0.27 -10.69 6.76
C ILE A 81 -1.53 -9.99 6.24
N GLY A 82 -2.45 -9.62 7.12
CA GLY A 82 -3.70 -8.93 6.75
C GLY A 82 -3.46 -7.60 6.06
N THR A 83 -2.55 -6.80 6.60
CA THR A 83 -2.23 -5.48 6.04
C THR A 83 -1.64 -5.58 4.64
N TYR A 84 -0.69 -6.50 4.39
CA TYR A 84 -0.11 -6.71 3.06
C TYR A 84 -1.09 -7.35 2.07
N ALA A 85 -2.00 -8.22 2.54
CA ALA A 85 -3.07 -8.77 1.70
C ALA A 85 -3.99 -7.66 1.14
N VAL A 86 -4.35 -6.66 1.96
CA VAL A 86 -5.12 -5.50 1.50
C VAL A 86 -4.34 -4.68 0.48
N THR A 87 -3.03 -4.46 0.69
CA THR A 87 -2.17 -3.76 -0.29
C THR A 87 -2.11 -4.50 -1.61
N ALA A 88 -1.90 -5.83 -1.59
CA ALA A 88 -1.90 -6.66 -2.79
C ALA A 88 -3.24 -6.61 -3.53
N ALA A 89 -4.36 -6.67 -2.80
CA ALA A 89 -5.70 -6.58 -3.39
C ALA A 89 -5.93 -5.22 -4.08
N LEU A 90 -5.58 -4.11 -3.42
CA LEU A 90 -5.69 -2.77 -4.03
C LEU A 90 -4.76 -2.59 -5.24
N ALA A 91 -3.54 -3.13 -5.18
CA ALA A 91 -2.61 -3.09 -6.29
C ALA A 91 -3.07 -3.97 -7.47
N GLY A 92 -3.68 -5.13 -7.21
CA GLY A 92 -4.23 -6.04 -8.22
C GLY A 92 -5.55 -5.58 -8.84
N ALA A 93 -6.29 -4.68 -8.18
CA ALA A 93 -7.61 -4.27 -8.62
C ALA A 93 -7.58 -3.29 -9.82
N GLY A 94 -8.57 -3.42 -10.70
CA GLY A 94 -8.79 -2.54 -11.86
C GLY A 94 -7.90 -2.84 -13.07
N GLY A 95 -8.32 -2.36 -14.24
CA GLY A 95 -7.59 -2.49 -15.50
C GLY A 95 -6.39 -1.55 -15.61
N LYS A 96 -5.78 -1.51 -16.79
CA LYS A 96 -4.60 -0.68 -17.07
C LYS A 96 -4.88 0.83 -16.97
N ASP A 97 -6.09 1.25 -17.30
CA ASP A 97 -6.49 2.67 -17.35
C ASP A 97 -7.21 3.10 -16.04
N ARG A 98 -6.96 2.39 -14.91
CA ARG A 98 -7.68 2.61 -13.65
C ARG A 98 -7.51 4.02 -13.06
N ALA A 99 -6.42 4.71 -13.35
CA ALA A 99 -6.22 6.10 -12.91
C ALA A 99 -7.30 7.05 -13.49
N ARG A 100 -7.90 6.68 -14.63
CA ARG A 100 -9.00 7.39 -15.28
C ARG A 100 -10.36 6.77 -14.98
N ASP A 101 -10.48 5.45 -15.12
CA ASP A 101 -11.76 4.75 -15.04
C ASP A 101 -12.22 4.52 -13.59
N GLN A 102 -11.27 4.35 -12.66
CA GLN A 102 -11.51 4.06 -11.24
C GLN A 102 -10.47 4.79 -10.37
N PRO A 103 -10.43 6.13 -10.39
CA PRO A 103 -9.37 6.94 -9.78
C PRO A 103 -9.25 6.75 -8.27
N TRP A 104 -10.31 6.27 -7.61
CA TRP A 104 -10.28 5.97 -6.18
C TRP A 104 -9.32 4.82 -5.82
N LEU A 105 -9.08 3.85 -6.74
CA LEU A 105 -8.18 2.71 -6.49
C LEU A 105 -6.72 3.12 -6.28
N PRO A 106 -6.07 3.87 -7.21
CA PRO A 106 -4.70 4.32 -7.01
C PRO A 106 -4.58 5.31 -5.84
N ILE A 107 -5.59 6.15 -5.58
CA ILE A 107 -5.61 7.06 -4.43
C ILE A 107 -5.67 6.27 -3.13
N ALA A 108 -6.56 5.27 -3.01
CA ALA A 108 -6.67 4.42 -1.84
C ALA A 108 -5.38 3.59 -1.61
N LEU A 109 -4.77 3.07 -2.68
CA LEU A 109 -3.50 2.35 -2.59
C LEU A 109 -2.39 3.25 -2.07
N ALA A 110 -2.23 4.46 -2.61
CA ALA A 110 -1.21 5.40 -2.15
C ALA A 110 -1.44 5.84 -0.69
N ALA A 111 -2.67 6.21 -0.34
CA ALA A 111 -3.01 6.59 1.03
C ALA A 111 -2.69 5.46 2.02
N LYS A 112 -3.05 4.21 1.66
CA LYS A 112 -2.78 3.04 2.49
C LYS A 112 -1.28 2.77 2.62
N THR A 113 -0.53 2.75 1.52
CA THR A 113 0.90 2.44 1.58
C THR A 113 1.72 3.53 2.29
N VAL A 114 1.33 4.80 2.17
CA VAL A 114 1.92 5.90 2.95
C VAL A 114 1.61 5.73 4.44
N TYR A 115 0.37 5.41 4.80
CA TYR A 115 -0.01 5.13 6.18
C TYR A 115 0.77 3.93 6.75
N ASP A 116 0.86 2.82 6.01
CA ASP A 116 1.63 1.63 6.41
C ASP A 116 3.11 1.98 6.64
N SER A 117 3.70 2.79 5.75
CA SER A 117 5.08 3.25 5.87
C SER A 117 5.30 4.08 7.14
N PHE A 118 4.37 4.99 7.44
CA PHE A 118 4.42 5.78 8.67
C PHE A 118 4.34 4.88 9.91
N VAL A 119 3.41 3.93 9.93
CA VAL A 119 3.26 2.96 11.02
C VAL A 119 4.51 2.11 11.16
N ALA A 120 5.05 1.57 10.06
CA ALA A 120 6.25 0.73 10.08
C ALA A 120 7.47 1.47 10.65
N LEU A 121 7.69 2.73 10.26
CA LEU A 121 8.77 3.57 10.81
C LEU A 121 8.58 3.85 12.30
N LYS A 122 7.34 4.13 12.72
CA LYS A 122 7.02 4.32 14.13
C LYS A 122 7.31 3.04 14.94
N LEU A 123 6.94 1.88 14.40
CA LEU A 123 7.21 0.59 15.01
C LEU A 123 8.71 0.31 15.16
N ALA A 124 9.49 0.56 14.09
CA ALA A 124 10.95 0.42 14.17
C ALA A 124 11.58 1.34 15.24
N GLN A 125 11.03 2.55 15.41
CA GLN A 125 11.48 3.44 16.49
C GLN A 125 11.11 2.89 17.88
N GLU A 126 9.93 2.32 18.03
CA GLU A 126 9.48 1.70 19.30
C GLU A 126 10.30 0.45 19.63
N GLU A 127 10.57 -0.44 18.63
CA GLU A 127 11.47 -1.58 18.78
C GLU A 127 12.82 -1.17 19.39
N TRP A 128 13.46 -0.15 18.80
CA TRP A 128 14.74 0.36 19.27
C TRP A 128 14.67 0.93 20.69
N ARG A 129 13.63 1.70 21.00
CA ARG A 129 13.47 2.33 22.31
C ARG A 129 13.23 1.33 23.44
N GLU A 130 12.49 0.25 23.17
CA GLU A 130 12.12 -0.73 24.19
C GLU A 130 13.13 -1.86 24.31
N ASN A 131 13.78 -2.23 23.20
CA ASN A 131 14.61 -3.42 23.15
C ASN A 131 16.10 -3.13 22.92
N GLU A 132 16.48 -1.90 22.55
CA GLU A 132 17.84 -1.54 22.09
C GLU A 132 18.33 -2.49 20.96
N ALA A 133 17.39 -3.07 20.22
CA ALA A 133 17.60 -3.97 19.09
C ALA A 133 16.45 -3.84 18.11
N LEU A 134 16.67 -4.31 16.88
CA LEU A 134 15.67 -4.34 15.80
C LEU A 134 15.36 -5.80 15.40
N CYS A 135 14.13 -6.01 14.91
CA CYS A 135 13.78 -7.23 14.23
C CYS A 135 14.22 -7.15 12.75
N ALA A 136 15.15 -8.00 12.31
CA ALA A 136 15.63 -8.00 10.92
C ALA A 136 14.49 -8.24 9.92
N TYR A 137 13.54 -9.10 10.24
CA TYR A 137 12.36 -9.39 9.41
C TYR A 137 11.45 -8.15 9.29
N CYS A 138 11.19 -7.45 10.40
CA CYS A 138 10.39 -6.24 10.43
C CYS A 138 11.03 -5.11 9.62
N GLN A 139 12.35 -5.00 9.63
CA GLN A 139 13.06 -3.99 8.83
C GLN A 139 12.93 -4.26 7.32
N VAL A 140 12.96 -5.52 6.87
CA VAL A 140 12.69 -5.88 5.46
C VAL A 140 11.25 -5.55 5.10
N ALA A 141 10.27 -5.81 5.96
CA ALA A 141 8.87 -5.43 5.75
C ALA A 141 8.70 -3.90 5.71
N THR A 142 9.40 -3.16 6.58
CA THR A 142 9.41 -1.69 6.56
C THR A 142 9.92 -1.15 5.22
N LEU A 143 11.02 -1.68 4.71
CA LEU A 143 11.53 -1.32 3.38
C LEU A 143 10.54 -1.65 2.27
N ALA A 144 9.86 -2.80 2.32
CA ALA A 144 8.83 -3.17 1.36
C ALA A 144 7.66 -2.17 1.37
N SER A 145 7.24 -1.69 2.55
CA SER A 145 6.20 -0.66 2.67
C SER A 145 6.64 0.68 2.08
N LEU A 146 7.85 1.14 2.39
CA LEU A 146 8.40 2.40 1.86
C LEU A 146 8.51 2.39 0.34
N VAL A 147 9.04 1.31 -0.23
CA VAL A 147 9.13 1.16 -1.69
C VAL A 147 7.75 1.10 -2.32
N SER A 148 6.79 0.40 -1.70
CA SER A 148 5.41 0.34 -2.19
C SER A 148 4.75 1.72 -2.20
N ALA A 149 4.98 2.55 -1.18
CA ALA A 149 4.48 3.93 -1.15
C ALA A 149 5.10 4.77 -2.26
N ALA A 150 6.42 4.70 -2.46
CA ALA A 150 7.11 5.42 -3.53
C ALA A 150 6.60 5.02 -4.93
N LEU A 151 6.25 3.75 -5.13
CA LEU A 151 5.70 3.25 -6.39
C LEU A 151 4.22 3.64 -6.60
N ALA A 152 3.43 3.79 -5.52
CA ALA A 152 2.01 4.10 -5.60
C ALA A 152 1.72 5.59 -5.84
N ILE A 153 2.55 6.50 -5.32
CA ILE A 153 2.34 7.96 -5.38
C ILE A 153 2.15 8.49 -6.81
N PRO A 154 3.00 8.14 -7.81
CA PRO A 154 2.86 8.72 -9.15
C PRO A 154 1.51 8.41 -9.81
N VAL A 155 0.98 7.20 -9.63
CA VAL A 155 -0.31 6.79 -10.21
C VAL A 155 -1.48 7.47 -9.50
N ALA A 156 -1.35 7.69 -8.19
CA ALA A 156 -2.35 8.45 -7.44
C ALA A 156 -2.36 9.93 -7.85
N ALA A 157 -1.19 10.54 -8.12
CA ALA A 157 -1.11 11.90 -8.64
C ALA A 157 -1.82 12.02 -10.00
N GLU A 158 -1.56 11.11 -10.93
CA GLU A 158 -2.25 11.05 -12.22
C GLU A 158 -3.78 10.92 -12.05
N ALA A 159 -4.23 10.09 -11.11
CA ALA A 159 -5.66 9.94 -10.83
C ALA A 159 -6.31 11.21 -10.28
N VAL A 160 -5.59 11.96 -9.42
CA VAL A 160 -6.05 13.25 -8.90
C VAL A 160 -6.13 14.27 -10.03
N ASP A 161 -5.12 14.36 -10.90
CA ASP A 161 -5.11 15.26 -12.05
C ASP A 161 -6.29 14.99 -12.99
N ASN A 162 -6.58 13.71 -13.27
CA ASN A 162 -7.74 13.30 -14.08
C ASN A 162 -9.07 13.76 -13.45
N LEU A 163 -9.23 13.59 -12.13
CA LEU A 163 -10.43 14.06 -11.41
C LEU A 163 -10.60 15.58 -11.44
N LEU A 164 -9.51 16.32 -11.29
CA LEU A 164 -9.53 17.79 -11.34
C LEU A 164 -9.87 18.28 -12.75
N ALA A 165 -9.29 17.68 -13.80
CA ALA A 165 -9.60 18.01 -15.19
C ALA A 165 -11.08 17.73 -15.53
N GLU A 166 -11.62 16.60 -15.07
CA GLU A 166 -13.04 16.27 -15.26
C GLU A 166 -13.96 17.30 -14.59
N ARG A 167 -13.64 17.71 -13.37
CA ARG A 167 -14.40 18.76 -12.66
C ARG A 167 -14.32 20.12 -13.36
N ALA A 168 -13.15 20.50 -13.85
CA ALA A 168 -12.97 21.75 -14.60
C ALA A 168 -13.76 21.72 -15.92
N GLY A 169 -13.72 20.62 -16.67
CA GLY A 169 -14.51 20.45 -17.89
C GLY A 169 -16.02 20.53 -17.66
N LYS A 170 -16.52 19.93 -16.59
CA LYS A 170 -17.93 20.06 -16.18
C LYS A 170 -18.29 21.47 -15.77
N SER A 171 -17.40 22.19 -15.10
CA SER A 171 -17.58 23.61 -14.74
C SER A 171 -17.69 24.51 -15.98
N TRP A 172 -16.83 24.32 -16.99
CA TRP A 172 -16.89 25.08 -18.24
C TRP A 172 -18.14 24.76 -19.05
N ALA A 173 -18.59 23.51 -19.12
CA ALA A 173 -19.83 23.12 -19.78
C ALA A 173 -21.06 23.79 -19.13
N ALA A 174 -21.12 23.83 -17.80
CA ALA A 174 -22.19 24.53 -17.08
C ALA A 174 -22.22 26.04 -17.36
N VAL A 175 -21.04 26.70 -17.39
CA VAL A 175 -20.91 28.13 -17.68
C VAL A 175 -21.32 28.46 -19.12
N THR A 176 -20.97 27.60 -20.09
CA THR A 176 -21.36 27.81 -21.51
C THR A 176 -22.86 27.63 -21.69
N GLN A 177 -23.49 26.67 -21.02
CA GLN A 177 -24.92 26.43 -21.09
C GLN A 177 -25.73 27.60 -20.51
N ASP A 178 -25.34 28.14 -19.36
CA ASP A 178 -25.97 29.32 -18.73
C ASP A 178 -25.84 30.59 -19.64
N ARG A 179 -24.75 30.70 -20.41
CA ARG A 179 -24.55 31.80 -21.35
C ARG A 179 -25.45 31.66 -22.58
N VAL A 180 -25.72 30.45 -23.05
CA VAL A 180 -26.60 30.23 -24.23
C VAL A 180 -28.06 30.38 -23.86
N GLU A 181 -28.43 30.06 -22.62
CA GLU A 181 -29.82 30.18 -22.15
C GLU A 181 -30.24 31.56 -21.69
N ARG A 182 -29.29 32.51 -21.54
CA ARG A 182 -29.63 33.90 -21.22
C ARG A 182 -30.10 34.66 -22.45
N PRO A 183 -31.40 35.05 -22.56
CA PRO A 183 -31.88 35.89 -23.63
C PRO A 183 -31.18 37.22 -23.58
N LEU A 184 -30.77 37.72 -24.79
CA LEU A 184 -30.23 39.07 -24.92
C LEU A 184 -31.27 40.09 -24.39
N PRO A 185 -30.83 41.12 -23.64
CA PRO A 185 -31.76 42.15 -23.22
C PRO A 185 -32.35 42.82 -24.48
N THR A 186 -33.68 42.76 -24.60
CA THR A 186 -34.41 43.45 -25.63
C THR A 186 -34.29 44.93 -25.37
N ALA A 187 -33.71 45.68 -26.34
CA ALA A 187 -33.57 47.12 -26.33
C ALA A 187 -34.93 47.83 -26.46
#